data_2d32a3dd5581219b2d8df8a7330996f2
#
_entry.id   2d32a3dd5581219b2d8df8a7330996f2
#
_cell.length_a   1.000
_cell.length_b   1.000
_cell.length_c   1.000
_cell.angle_alpha   90.00
_cell.angle_beta   90.00
_cell.angle_gamma   90.00
#
_symmetry.space_group_name_H-M   'P 1'
#
loop_
_entity.id
_entity.type
_entity.pdbx_description
1 polymer ?
#
loop_
_entity_poly.entity_id
_entity_poly.type
_entity_poly.pdbx_seq_one_letter_code
_entity_poly.pdbx_strand_id
1 'polypeptide(L)'
;MRYIGYKNDISFIINSELNLYEHQSSVNPNMPVRGLIYFAELYKGYIDQNNLLIYNERLVKLPFPRYVVFYNGTEEQPEEQELRLSDSFVQVPEREGLKDTAGTEADKTNKPSVEVVVQLLNINYGCNQELMEKCQKLMEYSKFVALVRVKSDMLTEKYKKEMKSVNKKEIFAEA
;
A
#
# COMPACT_ATOMS: atom_id res chain seq x y z
N MET A 1 -21.50 10.59 -15.10
CA MET A 1 -20.39 9.69 -14.72
C MET A 1 -19.41 10.51 -13.93
N ARG A 2 -19.24 10.28 -12.61
CA ARG A 2 -18.27 11.02 -11.80
C ARG A 2 -16.89 10.43 -12.06
N TYR A 3 -15.99 11.19 -12.65
CA TYR A 3 -14.57 10.86 -12.71
C TYR A 3 -14.03 10.98 -11.27
N ILE A 4 -13.86 9.86 -10.60
CA ILE A 4 -13.05 9.78 -9.40
C ILE A 4 -11.62 9.63 -9.92
N GLY A 5 -10.89 10.75 -9.97
CA GLY A 5 -9.47 10.70 -10.31
C GLY A 5 -8.72 9.95 -9.21
N TYR A 6 -8.27 8.75 -9.51
CA TYR A 6 -7.38 8.00 -8.61
C TYR A 6 -6.03 8.73 -8.57
N LYS A 7 -5.63 9.20 -7.40
CA LYS A 7 -4.34 9.85 -7.20
C LYS A 7 -3.50 8.97 -6.28
N ASN A 8 -2.31 8.64 -6.73
CA ASN A 8 -1.25 8.10 -5.87
C ASN A 8 -0.51 9.23 -5.15
N ASP A 9 0.16 8.92 -4.05
CA ASP A 9 0.89 9.93 -3.28
C ASP A 9 2.12 10.42 -4.05
N ILE A 10 2.99 9.50 -4.48
CA ILE A 10 4.21 9.83 -5.24
C ILE A 10 4.48 8.75 -6.29
N SER A 11 4.75 9.20 -7.53
CA SER A 11 5.28 8.33 -8.58
C SER A 11 6.36 9.05 -9.39
N PHE A 12 7.42 8.31 -9.74
CA PHE A 12 8.54 8.84 -10.54
C PHE A 12 9.29 7.73 -11.26
N ILE A 13 10.02 8.10 -12.30
CA ILE A 13 10.89 7.17 -13.04
C ILE A 13 12.35 7.52 -12.74
N ILE A 14 13.10 6.54 -12.29
CA ILE A 14 14.55 6.63 -12.09
C ILE A 14 15.23 5.32 -12.52
N ASN A 15 16.34 5.42 -13.25
CA ASN A 15 17.11 4.26 -13.72
C ASN A 15 16.26 3.16 -14.42
N SER A 16 15.29 3.60 -15.24
CA SER A 16 14.33 2.70 -15.92
C SER A 16 13.38 1.93 -14.99
N GLU A 17 13.22 2.35 -13.75
CA GLU A 17 12.20 1.86 -12.82
C GLU A 17 11.10 2.91 -12.63
N LEU A 18 9.85 2.47 -12.75
CA LEU A 18 8.67 3.25 -12.39
C LEU A 18 8.32 2.95 -10.93
N ASN A 19 8.63 3.89 -10.07
CA ASN A 19 8.41 3.77 -8.65
C ASN A 19 7.06 4.40 -8.26
N LEU A 20 6.25 3.65 -7.55
CA LEU A 20 4.98 4.08 -6.95
C LEU A 20 5.11 3.94 -5.44
N TYR A 21 5.02 5.04 -4.72
CA TYR A 21 5.09 5.09 -3.27
C TYR A 21 3.79 5.64 -2.70
N GLU A 22 3.30 5.01 -1.65
CA GLU A 22 2.18 5.47 -0.84
C GLU A 22 2.51 5.38 0.64
N HIS A 23 1.88 6.24 1.44
CA HIS A 23 1.95 6.23 2.88
C HIS A 23 0.59 5.88 3.47
N GLN A 24 0.56 4.96 4.45
CA GLN A 24 -0.68 4.54 5.09
C GLN A 24 -0.55 4.39 6.59
N SER A 25 -1.59 4.83 7.33
CA SER A 25 -1.74 4.63 8.76
C SER A 25 -2.59 3.40 9.14
N SER A 26 -3.17 2.73 8.15
CA SER A 26 -3.91 1.48 8.30
C SER A 26 -3.53 0.54 7.16
N VAL A 27 -3.49 -0.76 7.41
CA VAL A 27 -3.27 -1.74 6.35
C VAL A 27 -4.53 -1.86 5.50
N ASN A 28 -4.40 -1.59 4.21
CA ASN A 28 -5.49 -1.75 3.27
C ASN A 28 -5.18 -2.93 2.32
N PRO A 29 -5.92 -4.05 2.42
CA PRO A 29 -5.67 -5.23 1.58
C PRO A 29 -5.93 -4.98 0.09
N ASN A 30 -6.64 -3.90 -0.26
CA ASN A 30 -6.94 -3.56 -1.65
C ASN A 30 -5.82 -2.75 -2.35
N MET A 31 -4.65 -2.60 -1.73
CA MET A 31 -3.53 -1.89 -2.34
C MET A 31 -3.10 -2.47 -3.70
N PRO A 32 -3.05 -3.81 -3.90
CA PRO A 32 -2.74 -4.36 -5.21
C PRO A 32 -3.76 -4.01 -6.29
N VAL A 33 -5.06 -3.95 -5.94
CA VAL A 33 -6.12 -3.51 -6.87
C VAL A 33 -5.94 -2.03 -7.25
N ARG A 34 -5.62 -1.18 -6.28
CA ARG A 34 -5.29 0.23 -6.53
C ARG A 34 -4.04 0.35 -7.41
N GLY A 35 -3.01 -0.45 -7.12
CA GLY A 35 -1.78 -0.50 -7.90
C GLY A 35 -2.00 -0.85 -9.36
N LEU A 36 -2.88 -1.79 -9.66
CA LEU A 36 -3.26 -2.14 -11.04
C LEU A 36 -3.78 -0.91 -11.80
N ILE A 37 -4.67 -0.15 -11.17
CA ILE A 37 -5.26 1.05 -11.76
C ILE A 37 -4.19 2.14 -11.95
N TYR A 38 -3.37 2.39 -10.93
CA TYR A 38 -2.32 3.41 -10.98
C TYR A 38 -1.28 3.11 -12.05
N PHE A 39 -0.80 1.87 -12.13
CA PHE A 39 0.17 1.48 -13.16
C PHE A 39 -0.42 1.57 -14.57
N ALA A 40 -1.69 1.24 -14.76
CA ALA A 40 -2.35 1.38 -16.05
C ALA A 40 -2.36 2.85 -16.51
N GLU A 41 -2.69 3.78 -15.61
CA GLU A 41 -2.69 5.22 -15.91
C GLU A 41 -1.28 5.77 -16.14
N LEU A 42 -0.31 5.39 -15.29
CA LEU A 42 1.08 5.83 -15.40
C LEU A 42 1.74 5.33 -16.69
N TYR A 43 1.54 4.06 -17.04
CA TYR A 43 2.07 3.52 -18.30
C TYR A 43 1.38 4.11 -19.51
N LYS A 44 0.06 4.35 -19.45
CA LYS A 44 -0.63 5.07 -20.52
C LYS A 44 0.00 6.45 -20.75
N GLY A 45 0.20 7.23 -19.67
CA GLY A 45 0.86 8.53 -19.76
C GLY A 45 2.29 8.44 -20.29
N TYR A 46 3.06 7.43 -19.88
CA TYR A 46 4.42 7.20 -20.37
C TYR A 46 4.45 6.84 -21.87
N ILE A 47 3.53 5.99 -22.33
CA ILE A 47 3.39 5.60 -23.74
C ILE A 47 3.06 6.83 -24.59
N ASP A 48 2.09 7.64 -24.16
CA ASP A 48 1.65 8.83 -24.87
C ASP A 48 2.77 9.89 -24.95
N GLN A 49 3.46 10.17 -23.85
CA GLN A 49 4.54 11.15 -23.77
C GLN A 49 5.76 10.78 -24.62
N ASN A 50 6.05 9.49 -24.76
CA ASN A 50 7.19 9.00 -25.53
C ASN A 50 6.80 8.57 -26.95
N ASN A 51 5.55 8.81 -27.38
CA ASN A 51 5.03 8.42 -28.70
C ASN A 51 5.30 6.94 -29.04
N LEU A 52 5.11 6.04 -28.07
CA LEU A 52 5.37 4.63 -28.24
C LEU A 52 4.21 3.97 -29.01
N LEU A 53 4.53 3.27 -30.08
CA LEU A 53 3.56 2.65 -30.98
C LEU A 53 3.30 1.20 -30.54
N ILE A 54 2.35 1.00 -29.62
CA ILE A 54 2.05 -0.32 -29.02
C ILE A 54 1.35 -1.30 -29.98
N TYR A 55 0.85 -0.82 -31.11
CA TYR A 55 0.19 -1.65 -32.14
C TYR A 55 1.13 -2.09 -33.26
N ASN A 56 2.42 -1.74 -33.16
CA ASN A 56 3.44 -2.17 -34.10
C ASN A 56 4.00 -3.54 -33.69
N GLU A 57 4.68 -4.20 -34.64
CA GLU A 57 5.32 -5.50 -34.40
C GLU A 57 6.56 -5.42 -33.46
N ARG A 58 7.06 -4.23 -33.19
CA ARG A 58 8.22 -4.03 -32.32
C ARG A 58 7.80 -4.07 -30.85
N LEU A 59 8.52 -4.88 -30.06
CA LEU A 59 8.33 -4.91 -28.61
C LEU A 59 8.62 -3.55 -27.99
N VAL A 60 7.60 -2.96 -27.38
CA VAL A 60 7.72 -1.73 -26.56
C VAL A 60 8.28 -2.11 -25.20
N LYS A 61 9.35 -1.43 -24.78
CA LYS A 61 9.91 -1.60 -23.43
C LYS A 61 9.35 -0.52 -22.52
N LEU A 62 8.81 -0.96 -21.38
CA LEU A 62 8.29 -0.09 -20.34
C LEU A 62 9.24 -0.07 -19.14
N PRO A 63 9.27 1.01 -18.34
CA PRO A 63 9.99 1.03 -17.08
C PRO A 63 9.53 -0.09 -16.15
N PHE A 64 10.46 -0.66 -15.38
CA PHE A 64 10.14 -1.75 -14.44
C PHE A 64 9.30 -1.23 -13.27
N PRO A 65 8.13 -1.82 -12.95
CA PRO A 65 7.26 -1.32 -11.91
C PRO A 65 7.76 -1.71 -10.51
N ARG A 66 7.74 -0.74 -9.60
CA ARG A 66 7.97 -0.93 -8.16
C ARG A 66 6.83 -0.32 -7.39
N TYR A 67 6.19 -1.07 -6.50
CA TYR A 67 5.14 -0.55 -5.64
C TYR A 67 5.48 -0.79 -4.17
N VAL A 68 5.68 0.29 -3.43
CA VAL A 68 6.01 0.26 -2.01
C VAL A 68 5.00 1.09 -1.23
N VAL A 69 4.49 0.52 -0.15
CA VAL A 69 3.63 1.19 0.81
C VAL A 69 4.37 1.32 2.13
N PHE A 70 4.55 2.53 2.60
CA PHE A 70 5.10 2.82 3.92
C PHE A 70 3.97 2.83 4.95
N TYR A 71 3.99 1.85 5.85
CA TYR A 71 3.04 1.76 6.93
C TYR A 71 3.57 2.46 8.18
N ASN A 72 2.75 3.37 8.72
CA ASN A 72 3.02 4.07 9.96
C ASN A 72 1.73 4.17 10.79
N GLY A 73 1.10 3.03 11.05
CA GLY A 73 -0.12 2.93 11.86
C GLY A 73 0.17 2.58 13.32
N THR A 74 -0.91 2.43 14.08
CA THR A 74 -0.85 2.04 15.50
C THR A 74 -1.05 0.55 15.71
N GLU A 75 -1.58 -0.16 14.71
CA GLU A 75 -1.72 -1.62 14.77
C GLU A 75 -0.35 -2.28 14.59
N GLU A 76 -0.11 -3.33 15.35
CA GLU A 76 1.12 -4.12 15.24
C GLU A 76 1.16 -4.83 13.89
N GLN A 77 2.23 -4.61 13.14
CA GLN A 77 2.46 -5.18 11.83
C GLN A 77 3.89 -5.71 11.73
N PRO A 78 4.13 -6.76 10.92
CA PRO A 78 5.48 -7.21 10.64
C PRO A 78 6.31 -6.09 10.00
N GLU A 79 7.63 -6.21 10.04
CA GLU A 79 8.54 -5.22 9.43
C GLU A 79 8.30 -5.11 7.93
N GLU A 80 8.09 -6.25 7.26
CA GLU A 80 7.81 -6.33 5.83
C GLU A 80 6.65 -7.29 5.57
N GLN A 81 5.82 -6.95 4.59
CA GLN A 81 4.72 -7.79 4.13
C GLN A 81 4.51 -7.59 2.62
N GLU A 82 4.20 -8.67 1.91
CA GLU A 82 3.72 -8.60 0.53
C GLU A 82 2.20 -8.69 0.49
N LEU A 83 1.56 -7.81 -0.29
CA LEU A 83 0.16 -7.91 -0.67
C LEU A 83 0.08 -8.24 -2.15
N ARG A 84 -0.78 -9.18 -2.53
CA ARG A 84 -0.88 -9.69 -3.89
C ARG A 84 -2.25 -9.48 -4.49
N LEU A 85 -2.28 -9.10 -5.77
CA LEU A 85 -3.55 -8.94 -6.50
C LEU A 85 -4.30 -10.27 -6.62
N SER A 86 -3.57 -11.37 -6.74
CA SER A 86 -4.14 -12.72 -6.79
C SER A 86 -5.04 -13.05 -5.59
N ASP A 87 -4.78 -12.46 -4.41
CA ASP A 87 -5.58 -12.65 -3.21
C ASP A 87 -6.99 -12.02 -3.33
N SER A 88 -7.15 -11.08 -4.27
CA SER A 88 -8.42 -10.39 -4.52
C SER A 88 -9.29 -11.09 -5.56
N PHE A 89 -8.79 -12.11 -6.25
CA PHE A 89 -9.56 -12.79 -7.29
C PHE A 89 -10.54 -13.80 -6.68
N VAL A 90 -11.76 -13.78 -7.22
CA VAL A 90 -12.76 -14.80 -6.88
C VAL A 90 -12.26 -16.16 -7.37
N GLN A 91 -12.27 -17.15 -6.48
CA GLN A 91 -11.91 -18.51 -6.83
C GLN A 91 -12.83 -19.03 -7.94
N VAL A 92 -12.25 -19.44 -9.05
CA VAL A 92 -12.99 -20.11 -10.12
C VAL A 92 -13.11 -21.59 -9.73
N PRO A 93 -14.33 -22.15 -9.65
CA PRO A 93 -14.49 -23.59 -9.41
C PRO A 93 -13.69 -24.38 -10.43
N GLU A 94 -12.98 -25.43 -9.98
CA GLU A 94 -12.32 -26.34 -10.91
C GLU A 94 -13.35 -26.85 -11.92
N ARG A 95 -13.10 -26.60 -13.20
CA ARG A 95 -13.94 -27.12 -14.26
C ARG A 95 -13.57 -28.60 -14.45
N GLU A 96 -14.23 -29.47 -13.71
CA GLU A 96 -14.17 -30.91 -14.00
C GLU A 96 -14.68 -31.13 -15.45
N GLY A 97 -13.80 -31.59 -16.30
CA GLY A 97 -14.22 -32.20 -17.58
C GLY A 97 -13.99 -31.44 -18.86
N LEU A 98 -13.37 -30.27 -18.90
CA LEU A 98 -12.89 -29.70 -20.18
C LEU A 98 -11.50 -30.26 -20.49
N LYS A 99 -11.50 -31.41 -21.20
CA LYS A 99 -10.31 -31.84 -21.94
C LYS A 99 -10.12 -30.87 -23.08
N ASP A 100 -9.04 -30.12 -23.05
CA ASP A 100 -8.65 -29.34 -24.21
C ASP A 100 -8.51 -30.28 -25.41
N THR A 101 -9.15 -29.88 -26.54
CA THR A 101 -9.16 -30.64 -27.78
C THR A 101 -7.75 -30.84 -28.38
N ALA A 102 -6.70 -30.37 -27.72
CA ALA A 102 -5.31 -30.47 -28.14
C ALA A 102 -4.45 -31.50 -27.35
N GLY A 103 -5.02 -32.25 -26.37
CA GLY A 103 -4.30 -33.34 -25.70
C GLY A 103 -3.08 -32.95 -24.85
N THR A 104 -2.87 -31.67 -24.64
CA THR A 104 -1.85 -31.15 -23.72
C THR A 104 -2.44 -31.09 -22.31
N GLU A 105 -1.72 -31.63 -21.32
CA GLU A 105 -2.07 -31.44 -19.92
C GLU A 105 -2.17 -29.93 -19.68
N ALA A 106 -3.38 -29.43 -19.51
CA ALA A 106 -3.62 -28.04 -19.14
C ALA A 106 -2.81 -27.77 -17.88
N ASP A 107 -1.92 -26.80 -17.98
CA ASP A 107 -1.08 -26.35 -16.86
C ASP A 107 -1.98 -26.08 -15.65
N LYS A 108 -1.92 -26.98 -14.65
CA LYS A 108 -2.70 -26.91 -13.41
C LYS A 108 -2.32 -25.73 -12.52
N THR A 109 -1.46 -24.85 -13.00
CA THR A 109 -1.16 -23.60 -12.30
C THR A 109 -2.27 -22.61 -12.62
N ASN A 110 -3.23 -22.49 -11.73
CA ASN A 110 -4.27 -21.46 -11.76
C ASN A 110 -3.64 -20.06 -11.52
N LYS A 111 -2.67 -19.72 -12.38
CA LYS A 111 -1.97 -18.43 -12.30
C LYS A 111 -2.80 -17.37 -13.02
N PRO A 112 -3.08 -16.26 -12.37
CA PRO A 112 -3.75 -15.15 -13.03
C PRO A 112 -2.85 -14.56 -14.14
N SER A 113 -3.47 -14.10 -15.23
CA SER A 113 -2.76 -13.43 -16.31
C SER A 113 -2.21 -12.05 -15.93
N VAL A 114 -2.67 -11.49 -14.82
CA VAL A 114 -2.22 -10.21 -14.27
C VAL A 114 -1.93 -10.38 -12.78
N GLU A 115 -0.77 -9.91 -12.37
CA GLU A 115 -0.36 -9.87 -10.96
C GLU A 115 0.24 -8.51 -10.62
N VAL A 116 -0.11 -7.99 -9.46
CA VAL A 116 0.51 -6.81 -8.84
C VAL A 116 0.93 -7.19 -7.43
N VAL A 117 2.20 -7.04 -7.16
CA VAL A 117 2.78 -7.27 -5.83
C VAL A 117 3.12 -5.92 -5.22
N VAL A 118 2.63 -5.70 -4.01
CA VAL A 118 2.89 -4.50 -3.22
C VAL A 118 3.78 -4.88 -2.05
N GLN A 119 4.90 -4.19 -1.91
CA GLN A 119 5.77 -4.32 -0.74
C GLN A 119 5.33 -3.32 0.33
N LEU A 120 4.80 -3.81 1.44
CA LEU A 120 4.45 -2.99 2.60
C LEU A 120 5.60 -3.02 3.59
N LEU A 121 6.13 -1.84 3.92
CA LEU A 121 7.24 -1.65 4.84
C LEU A 121 6.76 -0.91 6.09
N ASN A 122 6.92 -1.53 7.25
CA ASN A 122 6.59 -0.91 8.53
C ASN A 122 7.67 0.10 8.90
N ILE A 123 7.34 1.39 8.84
CA ILE A 123 8.25 2.49 9.15
C ILE A 123 8.02 3.07 10.55
N ASN A 124 7.36 2.35 11.45
CA ASN A 124 7.29 2.77 12.85
C ASN A 124 8.69 2.78 13.48
N TYR A 125 8.87 3.64 14.47
CA TYR A 125 10.15 3.75 15.19
C TYR A 125 10.54 2.41 15.83
N GLY A 126 11.72 1.92 15.49
CA GLY A 126 12.23 0.61 15.91
C GLY A 126 12.10 -0.51 14.87
N CYS A 127 11.28 -0.32 13.80
CA CYS A 127 11.15 -1.26 12.70
C CYS A 127 12.07 -0.90 11.54
N ASN A 128 12.40 -1.90 10.68
CA ASN A 128 13.18 -1.73 9.45
C ASN A 128 14.47 -0.90 9.64
N GLN A 129 15.27 -1.25 10.63
CA GLN A 129 16.46 -0.47 11.04
C GLN A 129 17.43 -0.27 9.87
N GLU A 130 17.68 -1.29 9.05
CA GLU A 130 18.55 -1.19 7.88
C GLU A 130 18.07 -0.13 6.87
N LEU A 131 16.77 -0.05 6.63
CA LEU A 131 16.16 1.00 5.79
C LEU A 131 16.32 2.38 6.44
N MET A 132 16.09 2.46 7.75
CA MET A 132 16.21 3.69 8.51
C MET A 132 17.64 4.25 8.54
N GLU A 133 18.65 3.39 8.64
CA GLU A 133 20.05 3.78 8.57
C GLU A 133 20.44 4.34 7.19
N LYS A 134 19.85 3.77 6.12
CA LYS A 134 20.06 4.24 4.74
C LYS A 134 19.29 5.54 4.42
N CYS A 135 18.25 5.87 5.17
CA CYS A 135 17.42 7.04 4.97
C CYS A 135 17.17 7.83 6.25
N GLN A 136 18.12 8.70 6.62
CA GLN A 136 18.07 9.49 7.84
C GLN A 136 16.76 10.32 7.96
N LYS A 137 16.26 10.89 6.87
CA LYS A 137 15.01 11.67 6.88
C LYS A 137 13.79 10.80 7.24
N LEU A 138 13.76 9.56 6.77
CA LEU A 138 12.70 8.61 7.11
C LEU A 138 12.78 8.23 8.60
N MET A 139 13.98 8.02 9.13
CA MET A 139 14.21 7.76 10.54
C MET A 139 13.77 8.94 11.42
N GLU A 140 14.11 10.16 11.05
CA GLU A 140 13.70 11.37 11.77
C GLU A 140 12.17 11.53 11.76
N TYR A 141 11.53 11.29 10.63
CA TYR A 141 10.07 11.28 10.51
C TYR A 141 9.44 10.22 11.43
N SER A 142 9.94 8.99 11.41
CA SER A 142 9.47 7.90 12.28
C SER A 142 9.57 8.27 13.78
N LYS A 143 10.71 8.81 14.21
CA LYS A 143 10.92 9.32 15.59
C LYS A 143 9.94 10.44 15.93
N PHE A 144 9.74 11.39 15.02
CA PHE A 144 8.83 12.51 15.22
C PHE A 144 7.40 12.01 15.45
N VAL A 145 6.91 11.10 14.60
CA VAL A 145 5.56 10.53 14.74
C VAL A 145 5.40 9.76 16.05
N ALA A 146 6.39 8.96 16.43
CA ALA A 146 6.39 8.26 17.72
C ALA A 146 6.27 9.22 18.91
N LEU A 147 7.04 10.31 18.90
CA LEU A 147 7.00 11.35 19.94
C LEU A 147 5.65 12.07 20.00
N VAL A 148 5.07 12.38 18.83
CA VAL A 148 3.74 13.03 18.77
C VAL A 148 2.66 12.12 19.37
N ARG A 149 2.70 10.82 19.08
CA ARG A 149 1.76 9.84 19.63
C ARG A 149 1.87 9.77 21.16
N VAL A 150 3.07 9.60 21.68
CA VAL A 150 3.30 9.56 23.14
C VAL A 150 2.77 10.82 23.83
N LYS A 151 3.03 12.01 23.27
CA LYS A 151 2.53 13.26 23.82
C LYS A 151 1.01 13.38 23.73
N SER A 152 0.41 12.95 22.63
CA SER A 152 -1.04 12.92 22.44
C SER A 152 -1.72 12.03 23.47
N ASP A 153 -1.19 10.84 23.72
CA ASP A 153 -1.71 9.91 24.71
C ASP A 153 -1.60 10.48 26.12
N MET A 154 -0.46 11.08 26.48
CA MET A 154 -0.27 11.74 27.77
C MET A 154 -1.26 12.89 27.99
N LEU A 155 -1.53 13.73 26.98
CA LEU A 155 -2.51 14.81 27.03
C LEU A 155 -3.92 14.25 27.20
N THR A 156 -4.28 13.23 26.41
CA THR A 156 -5.58 12.58 26.49
C THR A 156 -5.84 12.01 27.88
N GLU A 157 -4.86 11.33 28.48
CA GLU A 157 -4.97 10.79 29.84
C GLU A 157 -5.07 11.91 30.89
N LYS A 158 -4.34 13.00 30.73
CA LYS A 158 -4.44 14.17 31.61
C LYS A 158 -5.85 14.76 31.56
N TYR A 159 -6.40 15.01 30.35
CA TYR A 159 -7.76 15.54 30.20
C TYR A 159 -8.83 14.61 30.76
N LYS A 160 -8.73 13.30 30.54
CA LYS A 160 -9.65 12.31 31.13
C LYS A 160 -9.63 12.35 32.66
N LYS A 161 -8.46 12.53 33.28
CA LYS A 161 -8.35 12.68 34.77
C LYS A 161 -8.96 13.96 35.26
N GLU A 162 -8.71 15.08 34.57
CA GLU A 162 -9.29 16.40 34.93
C GLU A 162 -10.83 16.36 34.82
N MET A 163 -11.39 15.81 33.72
CA MET A 163 -12.84 15.67 33.55
C MET A 163 -13.48 14.80 34.64
N LYS A 164 -12.85 13.67 35.01
CA LYS A 164 -13.33 12.84 36.12
C LYS A 164 -13.29 13.55 37.45
N SER A 165 -12.34 14.48 37.69
CA SER A 165 -12.25 15.28 38.91
C SER A 165 -13.31 16.38 38.98
N VAL A 166 -13.67 16.97 37.84
CA VAL A 166 -14.72 17.98 37.71
C VAL A 166 -16.08 17.32 37.98
N ASN A 167 -16.42 16.25 37.31
CA ASN A 167 -17.68 15.51 37.53
C ASN A 167 -17.85 15.03 38.98
N LYS A 168 -16.77 14.61 39.65
CA LYS A 168 -16.84 14.30 41.08
C LYS A 168 -17.15 15.53 41.97
N LYS A 169 -16.58 16.70 41.64
CA LYS A 169 -16.83 17.91 42.41
C LYS A 169 -18.28 18.44 42.25
N GLU A 170 -18.84 18.34 41.06
CA GLU A 170 -20.23 18.70 40.79
C GLU A 170 -21.21 17.78 41.51
N ILE A 171 -21.00 16.46 41.51
CA ILE A 171 -21.84 15.50 42.22
C ILE A 171 -21.82 15.72 43.76
N PHE A 172 -20.70 16.17 44.32
CA PHE A 172 -20.60 16.48 45.77
C PHE A 172 -21.04 17.90 46.14
N ALA A 173 -21.29 18.77 45.17
CA ALA A 173 -21.79 20.12 45.40
C ALA A 173 -23.34 20.20 45.42
N GLU A 174 -24.02 19.18 44.89
CA GLU A 174 -25.47 19.05 44.85
C GLU A 174 -26.04 18.14 45.97
N ALA A 175 -25.20 17.58 46.83
CA ALA A 175 -25.59 16.75 48.00
C ALA A 175 -25.38 17.49 49.32
#